data_d5ed844f98f873357fda7d625f19b369
#
_entry.id   d5ed844f98f873357fda7d625f19b369
#
_cell.length_a   1.000
_cell.length_b   1.000
_cell.length_c   1.000
_cell.angle_alpha   90.00
_cell.angle_beta   90.00
_cell.angle_gamma   90.00
#
_symmetry.space_group_name_H-M   'P 1'
#
loop_
_entity.id
_entity.type
_entity.pdbx_description
1 polymer ?
#
loop_
_entity_poly.entity_id
_entity_poly.type
_entity_poly.pdbx_seq_one_letter_code
_entity_poly.pdbx_strand_id
1 'polypeptide(L)'
;QMINKLIANIKKTNAPIVVGLDPMLNYVPEHVQKKAFAEYGETLEGAAEAVWQFNKAIVDATYDLIPAVKPQIAMYEQFGVPGVAAYKKTVDYCKSKDLVVIGDVKRGDIGSTSAAYAVGHLGKVQVGNTICQAFNEDFATVNPYLGTDGIKPFVDICKEEKKGLFILVKTSNPSSGEFQDRIIDGRPLYEWVGEKVAEWGADHMGDSYSYIGAVVGATYPEMGKVLRKVMPKSYILVPGYGAQGGKGADLVPVSYTHLRAHETRHDL
;
A
#
# COMPACT_ATOMS: atom_id res chain seq x y z
N GLN A 1 9.69 -8.18 -12.73
CA GLN A 1 8.63 -8.14 -11.73
C GLN A 1 8.79 -6.92 -10.81
N MET A 2 7.68 -6.33 -10.39
CA MET A 2 7.70 -5.13 -9.54
C MET A 2 8.35 -5.37 -8.18
N ILE A 3 8.22 -6.57 -7.63
CA ILE A 3 8.90 -6.92 -6.38
C ILE A 3 10.43 -6.81 -6.52
N ASN A 4 10.98 -7.16 -7.67
CA ASN A 4 12.42 -7.01 -7.94
C ASN A 4 12.82 -5.54 -7.96
N LYS A 5 12.00 -4.67 -8.55
CA LYS A 5 12.23 -3.22 -8.55
C LYS A 5 12.18 -2.64 -7.14
N LEU A 6 11.21 -3.04 -6.34
CA LEU A 6 11.09 -2.61 -4.94
C LEU A 6 12.35 -2.98 -4.15
N ILE A 7 12.80 -4.23 -4.26
CA ILE A 7 14.01 -4.71 -3.58
C ILE A 7 15.25 -3.97 -4.08
N ALA A 8 15.37 -3.74 -5.38
CA ALA A 8 16.48 -2.98 -5.95
C ALA A 8 16.51 -1.54 -5.44
N ASN A 9 15.34 -0.88 -5.35
CA ASN A 9 15.22 0.46 -4.80
C ASN A 9 15.61 0.50 -3.30
N ILE A 10 15.22 -0.51 -2.51
CA ILE A 10 15.61 -0.62 -1.11
C ILE A 10 17.13 -0.74 -0.98
N LYS A 11 17.77 -1.57 -1.78
CA LYS A 11 19.24 -1.72 -1.79
C LYS A 11 19.94 -0.44 -2.19
N LYS A 12 19.45 0.23 -3.22
CA LYS A 12 19.99 1.49 -3.73
C LYS A 12 19.94 2.62 -2.69
N THR A 13 18.83 2.72 -1.97
CA THR A 13 18.63 3.77 -0.95
C THR A 13 19.16 3.36 0.43
N ASN A 14 19.47 2.08 0.62
CA ASN A 14 19.81 1.48 1.91
C ASN A 14 18.74 1.79 2.99
N ALA A 15 17.47 1.83 2.59
CA ALA A 15 16.36 2.22 3.46
C ALA A 15 15.12 1.36 3.13
N PRO A 16 14.77 0.38 3.97
CA PRO A 16 13.54 -0.40 3.80
C PRO A 16 12.33 0.39 4.34
N ILE A 17 12.13 1.61 3.86
CA ILE A 17 11.13 2.56 4.35
C ILE A 17 10.22 2.96 3.20
N VAL A 18 8.92 2.97 3.45
CA VAL A 18 7.94 3.59 2.57
C VAL A 18 7.35 4.83 3.26
N VAL A 19 7.28 5.93 2.53
CA VAL A 19 6.64 7.15 3.03
C VAL A 19 5.15 7.08 2.71
N GLY A 20 4.33 7.14 3.75
CA GLY A 20 2.88 7.25 3.62
C GLY A 20 2.49 8.65 3.15
N LEU A 21 1.69 8.73 2.11
CA LEU A 21 1.10 9.99 1.64
C LEU A 21 -0.38 9.99 2.03
N ASP A 22 -0.62 10.28 3.30
CA ASP A 22 -1.94 10.28 3.96
C ASP A 22 -2.33 11.72 4.34
N PRO A 23 -2.52 12.63 3.36
CA PRO A 23 -2.60 14.05 3.61
C PRO A 23 -3.97 14.44 4.16
N MET A 24 -4.04 14.68 5.45
CA MET A 24 -5.18 15.38 6.04
C MET A 24 -5.01 16.88 5.82
N LEU A 25 -6.10 17.58 5.55
CA LEU A 25 -6.02 19.00 5.21
C LEU A 25 -5.37 19.84 6.34
N ASN A 26 -5.61 19.48 7.60
CA ASN A 26 -5.00 20.14 8.74
C ASN A 26 -3.48 19.86 8.89
N TYR A 27 -2.93 18.90 8.15
CA TYR A 27 -1.48 18.67 8.08
C TYR A 27 -0.80 19.57 7.05
N VAL A 28 -1.57 20.07 6.09
CA VAL A 28 -1.02 20.93 5.04
C VAL A 28 -0.67 22.30 5.63
N PRO A 29 0.55 22.81 5.42
CA PRO A 29 0.96 24.12 5.92
C PRO A 29 -0.02 25.21 5.49
N GLU A 30 -0.26 26.18 6.38
CA GLU A 30 -1.24 27.24 6.17
C GLU A 30 -0.99 28.03 4.87
N HIS A 31 0.28 28.33 4.58
CA HIS A 31 0.63 29.07 3.36
C HIS A 31 0.29 28.30 2.08
N VAL A 32 0.37 26.96 2.12
CA VAL A 32 -0.01 26.12 0.98
C VAL A 32 -1.53 26.10 0.83
N GLN A 33 -2.28 25.98 1.92
CA GLN A 33 -3.73 26.06 1.91
C GLN A 33 -4.22 27.42 1.39
N LYS A 34 -3.65 28.52 1.88
CA LYS A 34 -4.02 29.88 1.45
C LYS A 34 -3.82 30.08 -0.04
N LYS A 35 -2.71 29.61 -0.59
CA LYS A 35 -2.42 29.71 -2.02
C LYS A 35 -3.43 28.91 -2.85
N ALA A 36 -3.74 27.68 -2.44
CA ALA A 36 -4.71 26.83 -3.12
C ALA A 36 -6.13 27.44 -3.06
N PHE A 37 -6.52 27.96 -1.91
CA PHE A 37 -7.85 28.57 -1.73
C PHE A 37 -7.97 29.92 -2.45
N ALA A 38 -6.87 30.66 -2.62
CA ALA A 38 -6.88 31.89 -3.42
C ALA A 38 -7.15 31.58 -4.91
N GLU A 39 -6.68 30.45 -5.41
CA GLU A 39 -6.84 30.04 -6.81
C GLU A 39 -8.17 29.32 -7.06
N TYR A 40 -8.55 28.40 -6.20
CA TYR A 40 -9.70 27.49 -6.40
C TYR A 40 -10.84 27.73 -5.41
N GLY A 41 -10.68 28.64 -4.43
CA GLY A 41 -11.65 28.87 -3.38
C GLY A 41 -11.58 27.84 -2.24
N GLU A 42 -12.40 28.07 -1.22
CA GLU A 42 -12.63 27.11 -0.13
C GLU A 42 -13.63 26.05 -0.60
N THR A 43 -13.16 25.15 -1.46
CA THR A 43 -13.93 24.15 -2.21
C THR A 43 -13.23 22.80 -2.14
N LEU A 44 -13.87 21.74 -2.63
CA LEU A 44 -13.22 20.44 -2.78
C LEU A 44 -12.03 20.52 -3.74
N GLU A 45 -12.12 21.31 -4.78
CA GLU A 45 -11.02 21.59 -5.71
C GLU A 45 -9.86 22.28 -5.01
N GLY A 46 -10.14 23.26 -4.16
CA GLY A 46 -9.13 23.96 -3.37
C GLY A 46 -8.44 23.03 -2.38
N ALA A 47 -9.20 22.18 -1.69
CA ALA A 47 -8.65 21.16 -0.80
C ALA A 47 -7.76 20.16 -1.55
N ALA A 48 -8.21 19.66 -2.68
CA ALA A 48 -7.44 18.73 -3.51
C ALA A 48 -6.13 19.35 -4.01
N GLU A 49 -6.15 20.63 -4.43
CA GLU A 49 -4.92 21.33 -4.83
C GLU A 49 -3.95 21.50 -3.66
N ALA A 50 -4.44 21.85 -2.48
CA ALA A 50 -3.60 21.96 -1.27
C ALA A 50 -2.92 20.63 -0.94
N VAL A 51 -3.66 19.54 -0.97
CA VAL A 51 -3.16 18.19 -0.75
C VAL A 51 -2.13 17.79 -1.80
N TRP A 52 -2.40 18.08 -3.06
CA TRP A 52 -1.45 17.80 -4.15
C TRP A 52 -0.14 18.57 -3.97
N GLN A 53 -0.17 19.86 -3.67
CA GLN A 53 1.03 20.66 -3.47
C GLN A 53 1.85 20.17 -2.26
N PHE A 54 1.17 19.76 -1.20
CA PHE A 54 1.81 19.15 -0.03
C PHE A 54 2.54 17.85 -0.38
N ASN A 55 1.86 16.94 -1.09
CA ASN A 55 2.47 15.69 -1.54
C ASN A 55 3.67 15.93 -2.45
N LYS A 56 3.53 16.86 -3.40
CA LYS A 56 4.61 17.22 -4.31
C LYS A 56 5.86 17.68 -3.55
N ALA A 57 5.68 18.55 -2.56
CA ALA A 57 6.78 19.04 -1.74
C ALA A 57 7.47 17.90 -0.96
N ILE A 58 6.70 16.97 -0.39
CA ILE A 58 7.24 15.80 0.31
C ILE A 58 8.04 14.92 -0.65
N VAL A 59 7.51 14.63 -1.81
CA VAL A 59 8.16 13.79 -2.82
C VAL A 59 9.45 14.46 -3.32
N ASP A 60 9.41 15.75 -3.62
CA ASP A 60 10.59 16.51 -4.06
C ASP A 60 11.71 16.46 -3.02
N ALA A 61 11.37 16.47 -1.73
CA ALA A 61 12.34 16.43 -0.64
C ALA A 61 12.89 15.01 -0.35
N THR A 62 12.20 13.95 -0.76
CA THR A 62 12.51 12.59 -0.28
C THR A 62 12.77 11.56 -1.38
N TYR A 63 12.43 11.84 -2.64
CA TYR A 63 12.42 10.83 -3.69
C TYR A 63 13.76 10.09 -3.90
N ASP A 64 14.87 10.73 -3.64
CA ASP A 64 16.21 10.14 -3.77
C ASP A 64 16.67 9.40 -2.50
N LEU A 65 15.91 9.47 -1.43
CA LEU A 65 16.22 8.89 -0.12
C LEU A 65 15.40 7.64 0.21
N ILE A 66 14.32 7.40 -0.52
CA ILE A 66 13.34 6.35 -0.23
C ILE A 66 13.09 5.45 -1.45
N PRO A 67 12.73 4.17 -1.25
CA PRO A 67 12.43 3.26 -2.34
C PRO A 67 11.01 3.35 -2.87
N ALA A 68 10.06 3.79 -2.03
CA ALA A 68 8.63 3.69 -2.31
C ALA A 68 7.81 4.72 -1.54
N VAL A 69 6.62 4.98 -2.05
CA VAL A 69 5.57 5.75 -1.38
C VAL A 69 4.29 4.92 -1.27
N LYS A 70 3.45 5.27 -0.30
CA LYS A 70 2.17 4.58 -0.07
C LYS A 70 1.05 5.60 0.14
N PRO A 71 0.42 6.09 -0.94
CA PRO A 71 -0.74 6.96 -0.81
C PRO A 71 -1.96 6.18 -0.34
N GLN A 72 -2.63 6.69 0.70
CA GLN A 72 -3.87 6.13 1.24
C GLN A 72 -5.06 6.81 0.55
N ILE A 73 -5.78 6.05 -0.26
CA ILE A 73 -6.82 6.61 -1.14
C ILE A 73 -7.98 7.29 -0.37
N ALA A 74 -8.27 6.86 0.83
CA ALA A 74 -9.35 7.45 1.64
C ALA A 74 -9.16 8.94 1.88
N MET A 75 -7.90 9.38 2.05
CA MET A 75 -7.56 10.79 2.29
C MET A 75 -7.87 11.68 1.08
N TYR A 76 -7.99 11.07 -0.08
CA TYR A 76 -8.32 11.73 -1.35
C TYR A 76 -9.80 11.59 -1.66
N GLU A 77 -10.36 10.40 -1.47
CA GLU A 77 -11.79 10.14 -1.70
C GLU A 77 -12.69 11.05 -0.86
N GLN A 78 -12.28 11.48 0.33
CA GLN A 78 -13.06 12.41 1.16
C GLN A 78 -13.33 13.74 0.46
N PHE A 79 -12.55 14.09 -0.56
CA PHE A 79 -12.74 15.30 -1.37
C PHE A 79 -13.44 15.01 -2.71
N GLY A 80 -14.00 13.81 -2.86
CA GLY A 80 -14.75 13.42 -4.07
C GLY A 80 -13.88 13.36 -5.31
N VAL A 81 -14.45 13.72 -6.45
CA VAL A 81 -13.77 13.64 -7.76
C VAL A 81 -12.47 14.45 -7.80
N PRO A 82 -12.41 15.71 -7.34
CA PRO A 82 -11.14 16.44 -7.31
C PRO A 82 -10.06 15.78 -6.46
N GLY A 83 -10.47 15.17 -5.34
CA GLY A 83 -9.55 14.42 -4.49
C GLY A 83 -8.98 13.19 -5.17
N VAL A 84 -9.81 12.40 -5.84
CA VAL A 84 -9.37 11.23 -6.62
C VAL A 84 -8.47 11.65 -7.79
N ALA A 85 -8.74 12.79 -8.42
CA ALA A 85 -7.85 13.36 -9.44
C ALA A 85 -6.48 13.71 -8.84
N ALA A 86 -6.44 14.29 -7.65
CA ALA A 86 -5.19 14.55 -6.93
C ALA A 86 -4.43 13.26 -6.57
N TYR A 87 -5.14 12.20 -6.21
CA TYR A 87 -4.55 10.87 -6.00
C TYR A 87 -3.84 10.38 -7.27
N LYS A 88 -4.53 10.38 -8.40
CA LYS A 88 -3.95 9.98 -9.69
C LYS A 88 -2.72 10.81 -10.03
N LYS A 89 -2.80 12.11 -9.85
CA LYS A 89 -1.69 13.05 -10.10
C LYS A 89 -0.48 12.73 -9.20
N THR A 90 -0.74 12.39 -7.93
CA THR A 90 0.30 11.99 -6.97
C THR A 90 0.97 10.68 -7.40
N VAL A 91 0.20 9.67 -7.81
CA VAL A 91 0.73 8.38 -8.32
C VAL A 91 1.65 8.63 -9.51
N ASP A 92 1.18 9.39 -10.50
CA ASP A 92 1.96 9.66 -11.72
C ASP A 92 3.25 10.42 -11.40
N TYR A 93 3.18 11.40 -10.50
CA TYR A 93 4.35 12.17 -10.09
C TYR A 93 5.40 11.31 -9.39
N CYS A 94 4.98 10.46 -8.46
CA CYS A 94 5.88 9.54 -7.77
C CYS A 94 6.56 8.56 -8.76
N LYS A 95 5.81 8.04 -9.71
CA LYS A 95 6.37 7.15 -10.75
C LYS A 95 7.35 7.88 -11.65
N SER A 96 7.14 9.16 -11.94
CA SER A 96 8.08 9.98 -12.69
C SER A 96 9.42 10.18 -11.98
N LYS A 97 9.45 9.98 -10.66
CA LYS A 97 10.66 10.01 -9.83
C LYS A 97 11.26 8.62 -9.60
N ASP A 98 10.82 7.62 -10.34
CA ASP A 98 11.26 6.22 -10.25
C ASP A 98 10.98 5.56 -8.90
N LEU A 99 10.01 6.07 -8.15
CA LEU A 99 9.52 5.47 -6.91
C LEU A 99 8.55 4.32 -7.22
N VAL A 100 8.59 3.30 -6.39
CA VAL A 100 7.52 2.29 -6.37
C VAL A 100 6.33 2.87 -5.62
N VAL A 101 5.13 2.75 -6.20
CA VAL A 101 3.89 3.26 -5.61
C VAL A 101 3.05 2.10 -5.10
N ILE A 102 2.82 2.09 -3.80
CA ILE A 102 1.94 1.14 -3.14
C ILE A 102 0.61 1.84 -2.89
N GLY A 103 -0.41 1.49 -3.65
CA GLY A 103 -1.77 2.00 -3.42
C GLY A 103 -2.37 1.37 -2.17
N ASP A 104 -2.53 2.17 -1.11
CA ASP A 104 -3.20 1.70 0.09
C ASP A 104 -4.70 1.88 -0.06
N VAL A 105 -5.31 0.94 -0.77
CA VAL A 105 -6.70 1.01 -1.23
C VAL A 105 -7.60 -0.01 -0.53
N LYS A 106 -7.04 -1.05 0.05
CA LYS A 106 -7.71 -2.10 0.83
C LYS A 106 -9.00 -2.59 0.18
N ARG A 107 -8.93 -2.87 -1.13
CA ARG A 107 -10.10 -3.36 -1.89
C ARG A 107 -10.39 -4.82 -1.55
N GLY A 108 -11.65 -5.18 -1.65
CA GLY A 108 -12.11 -6.54 -1.45
C GLY A 108 -13.52 -6.68 -2.01
N ASP A 109 -13.68 -7.59 -2.97
CA ASP A 109 -14.95 -7.94 -3.57
C ASP A 109 -14.80 -9.30 -4.24
N ILE A 110 -15.78 -9.75 -4.99
CA ILE A 110 -15.76 -11.06 -5.65
C ILE A 110 -15.89 -10.92 -7.18
N GLY A 111 -15.46 -11.97 -7.89
CA GLY A 111 -15.72 -12.14 -9.31
C GLY A 111 -15.37 -10.93 -10.17
N SER A 112 -16.32 -10.54 -11.01
CA SER A 112 -16.14 -9.42 -11.94
C SER A 112 -15.95 -8.07 -11.25
N THR A 113 -16.52 -7.87 -10.07
CA THR A 113 -16.32 -6.64 -9.30
C THR A 113 -14.88 -6.55 -8.80
N SER A 114 -14.35 -7.63 -8.25
CA SER A 114 -12.93 -7.68 -7.87
C SER A 114 -12.02 -7.47 -9.08
N ALA A 115 -12.34 -8.06 -10.22
CA ALA A 115 -11.60 -7.86 -11.47
C ALA A 115 -11.59 -6.39 -11.92
N ALA A 116 -12.72 -5.69 -11.77
CA ALA A 116 -12.79 -4.26 -12.10
C ALA A 116 -11.88 -3.41 -11.20
N TYR A 117 -11.85 -3.69 -9.90
CA TYR A 117 -10.90 -3.05 -8.98
C TYR A 117 -9.44 -3.34 -9.38
N ALA A 118 -9.14 -4.60 -9.69
CA ALA A 118 -7.78 -4.99 -10.08
C ALA A 118 -7.31 -4.28 -11.36
N VAL A 119 -8.16 -4.23 -12.37
CA VAL A 119 -7.89 -3.52 -13.62
C VAL A 119 -7.71 -2.02 -13.37
N GLY A 120 -8.61 -1.41 -12.61
CA GLY A 120 -8.55 0.02 -12.31
C GLY A 120 -7.26 0.44 -11.60
N HIS A 121 -6.82 -0.34 -10.62
CA HIS A 121 -5.62 0.00 -9.85
C HIS A 121 -4.32 -0.45 -10.52
N LEU A 122 -4.26 -1.69 -11.01
CA LEU A 122 -3.01 -2.31 -11.42
C LEU A 122 -2.94 -2.71 -12.90
N GLY A 123 -4.07 -2.73 -13.59
CA GLY A 123 -4.16 -3.26 -14.94
C GLY A 123 -4.37 -2.21 -16.02
N LYS A 124 -4.88 -2.71 -17.12
CA LYS A 124 -5.25 -1.91 -18.30
C LYS A 124 -6.66 -2.22 -18.70
N VAL A 125 -7.37 -1.22 -19.18
CA VAL A 125 -8.75 -1.35 -19.66
C VAL A 125 -8.82 -1.05 -21.14
N GLN A 126 -9.53 -1.90 -21.87
CA GLN A 126 -9.79 -1.67 -23.28
C GLN A 126 -11.04 -0.81 -23.45
N VAL A 127 -10.90 0.31 -24.17
CA VAL A 127 -11.98 1.23 -24.51
C VAL A 127 -12.03 1.34 -26.03
N GLY A 128 -12.98 0.66 -26.63
CA GLY A 128 -13.01 0.53 -28.10
C GLY A 128 -11.74 -0.17 -28.60
N ASN A 129 -10.98 0.48 -29.44
CA ASN A 129 -9.71 -0.02 -29.97
C ASN A 129 -8.47 0.50 -29.17
N THR A 130 -8.70 1.18 -28.06
CA THR A 130 -7.66 1.82 -27.26
C THR A 130 -7.46 1.07 -25.95
N ILE A 131 -6.21 0.93 -25.51
CA ILE A 131 -5.87 0.37 -24.21
C ILE A 131 -5.44 1.51 -23.31
N CYS A 132 -6.10 1.65 -22.15
CA CYS A 132 -5.90 2.73 -21.20
C CYS A 132 -5.51 2.22 -19.83
N GLN A 133 -4.75 3.03 -19.09
CA GLN A 133 -4.47 2.79 -17.67
C GLN A 133 -5.20 3.83 -16.83
N ALA A 134 -5.85 3.38 -15.74
CA ALA A 134 -6.50 4.30 -14.80
C ALA A 134 -5.51 4.78 -13.75
N PHE A 135 -5.39 4.11 -12.61
CA PHE A 135 -4.51 4.57 -11.53
C PHE A 135 -3.04 4.20 -11.72
N ASN A 136 -2.77 2.98 -12.17
CA ASN A 136 -1.43 2.50 -12.48
C ASN A 136 -0.46 2.52 -11.28
N GLU A 137 -0.93 2.14 -10.11
CA GLU A 137 -0.05 1.86 -8.97
C GLU A 137 0.80 0.61 -9.27
N ASP A 138 1.84 0.38 -8.47
CA ASP A 138 2.73 -0.78 -8.65
C ASP A 138 2.34 -1.96 -7.76
N PHE A 139 1.81 -1.65 -6.58
CA PHE A 139 1.22 -2.58 -5.62
C PHE A 139 -0.12 -2.04 -5.16
N ALA A 140 -0.99 -2.93 -4.73
CA ALA A 140 -2.24 -2.56 -4.07
C ALA A 140 -2.41 -3.37 -2.78
N THR A 141 -2.97 -2.77 -1.74
CA THR A 141 -3.41 -3.49 -0.56
C THR A 141 -4.81 -4.04 -0.80
N VAL A 142 -5.04 -5.27 -0.36
CA VAL A 142 -6.34 -5.96 -0.54
C VAL A 142 -6.74 -6.68 0.74
N ASN A 143 -8.06 -6.82 0.91
CA ASN A 143 -8.67 -7.51 2.03
C ASN A 143 -9.02 -8.95 1.62
N PRO A 144 -8.53 -9.98 2.35
CA PRO A 144 -8.73 -11.37 1.97
C PRO A 144 -10.06 -11.98 2.43
N TYR A 145 -10.92 -11.23 3.12
CA TYR A 145 -12.07 -11.78 3.83
C TYR A 145 -13.03 -12.59 2.95
N LEU A 146 -13.13 -12.25 1.66
CA LEU A 146 -14.00 -12.97 0.72
C LEU A 146 -13.32 -14.16 0.04
N GLY A 147 -12.10 -14.49 0.44
CA GLY A 147 -11.39 -15.68 -0.02
C GLY A 147 -10.80 -15.58 -1.41
N THR A 148 -10.55 -16.74 -2.03
CA THR A 148 -9.86 -16.85 -3.32
C THR A 148 -10.60 -16.14 -4.45
N ASP A 149 -11.92 -16.14 -4.43
CA ASP A 149 -12.74 -15.45 -5.44
C ASP A 149 -12.46 -13.95 -5.51
N GLY A 150 -12.09 -13.36 -4.37
CA GLY A 150 -11.73 -11.94 -4.30
C GLY A 150 -10.26 -11.68 -4.63
N ILE A 151 -9.38 -12.59 -4.29
CA ILE A 151 -7.93 -12.42 -4.44
C ILE A 151 -7.43 -12.79 -5.83
N LYS A 152 -7.94 -13.88 -6.41
CA LYS A 152 -7.47 -14.38 -7.70
C LYS A 152 -7.50 -13.36 -8.83
N PRO A 153 -8.56 -12.54 -9.01
CA PRO A 153 -8.57 -11.51 -10.05
C PRO A 153 -7.40 -10.52 -9.93
N PHE A 154 -7.02 -10.14 -8.72
CA PHE A 154 -5.85 -9.30 -8.47
C PHE A 154 -4.54 -10.02 -8.80
N VAL A 155 -4.41 -11.28 -8.39
CA VAL A 155 -3.21 -12.08 -8.67
C VAL A 155 -3.00 -12.25 -10.18
N ASP A 156 -4.07 -12.50 -10.92
CA ASP A 156 -4.02 -12.65 -12.38
C ASP A 156 -3.51 -11.35 -13.04
N ILE A 157 -4.01 -10.19 -12.62
CA ILE A 157 -3.54 -8.89 -13.13
C ILE A 157 -2.09 -8.63 -12.73
N CYS A 158 -1.69 -8.97 -11.51
CA CYS A 158 -0.29 -8.83 -11.07
C CYS A 158 0.65 -9.66 -11.95
N LYS A 159 0.27 -10.87 -12.31
CA LYS A 159 1.03 -11.72 -13.22
C LYS A 159 1.14 -11.10 -14.61
N GLU A 160 0.03 -10.67 -15.16
CA GLU A 160 -0.07 -10.10 -16.52
C GLU A 160 0.70 -8.77 -16.63
N GLU A 161 0.52 -7.88 -15.67
CA GLU A 161 1.04 -6.51 -15.70
C GLU A 161 2.34 -6.32 -14.90
N LYS A 162 2.89 -7.39 -14.33
CA LYS A 162 4.10 -7.37 -13.50
C LYS A 162 3.96 -6.45 -12.28
N LYS A 163 2.82 -6.51 -11.63
CA LYS A 163 2.49 -5.75 -10.42
C LYS A 163 2.57 -6.65 -9.18
N GLY A 164 2.17 -6.14 -8.04
CA GLY A 164 2.17 -6.91 -6.79
C GLY A 164 1.01 -6.56 -5.86
N LEU A 165 0.87 -7.36 -4.82
CA LEU A 165 -0.14 -7.19 -3.77
C LEU A 165 0.51 -7.19 -2.40
N PHE A 166 -0.15 -6.49 -1.47
CA PHE A 166 0.00 -6.70 -0.04
C PHE A 166 -1.37 -7.03 0.54
N ILE A 167 -1.52 -8.27 1.01
CA ILE A 167 -2.78 -8.79 1.54
C ILE A 167 -2.81 -8.60 3.05
N LEU A 168 -3.92 -8.12 3.59
CA LEU A 168 -4.07 -7.92 5.04
C LEU A 168 -4.04 -9.27 5.76
N VAL A 169 -3.03 -9.51 6.57
CA VAL A 169 -2.89 -10.73 7.38
C VAL A 169 -3.14 -10.44 8.84
N LYS A 170 -2.37 -9.52 9.43
CA LYS A 170 -2.61 -9.06 10.80
C LYS A 170 -2.45 -7.55 10.83
N THR A 171 -3.51 -6.87 11.23
CA THR A 171 -3.53 -5.41 11.30
C THR A 171 -3.17 -4.92 12.71
N SER A 172 -2.82 -3.65 12.85
CA SER A 172 -2.30 -3.07 14.09
C SER A 172 -3.34 -2.28 14.90
N ASN A 173 -4.56 -2.13 14.37
CA ASN A 173 -5.61 -1.39 15.05
C ASN A 173 -6.09 -2.09 16.33
N PRO A 174 -6.59 -1.34 17.34
CA PRO A 174 -6.98 -1.91 18.64
C PRO A 174 -8.00 -3.04 18.54
N SER A 175 -8.95 -2.98 17.62
CA SER A 175 -10.01 -3.98 17.46
C SER A 175 -9.62 -5.17 16.57
N SER A 176 -8.38 -5.25 16.13
CA SER A 176 -7.94 -6.32 15.22
C SER A 176 -8.15 -7.71 15.80
N GLY A 177 -8.04 -7.85 17.12
CA GLY A 177 -8.21 -9.14 17.81
C GLY A 177 -9.64 -9.67 17.83
N GLU A 178 -10.64 -8.84 17.57
CA GLU A 178 -12.04 -9.29 17.56
C GLU A 178 -12.29 -10.46 16.59
N PHE A 179 -11.60 -10.44 15.46
CA PHE A 179 -11.63 -11.51 14.46
C PHE A 179 -10.28 -12.19 14.29
N GLN A 180 -9.22 -11.41 14.14
CA GLN A 180 -7.92 -11.92 13.70
C GLN A 180 -7.26 -12.85 14.73
N ASP A 181 -7.53 -12.66 16.02
CA ASP A 181 -6.99 -13.49 17.10
C ASP A 181 -7.90 -14.69 17.46
N ARG A 182 -9.04 -14.83 16.81
CA ARG A 182 -9.95 -15.98 17.05
C ARG A 182 -9.24 -17.30 16.71
N ILE A 183 -9.34 -18.25 17.62
CA ILE A 183 -8.76 -19.57 17.45
C ILE A 183 -9.71 -20.45 16.64
N ILE A 184 -9.21 -20.97 15.53
CA ILE A 184 -9.90 -21.90 14.65
C ILE A 184 -8.98 -23.09 14.47
N ASP A 185 -9.45 -24.28 14.82
CA ASP A 185 -8.68 -25.52 14.74
C ASP A 185 -7.25 -25.39 15.35
N GLY A 186 -7.17 -24.75 16.51
CA GLY A 186 -5.91 -24.63 17.28
C GLY A 186 -4.99 -23.50 16.85
N ARG A 187 -5.34 -22.70 15.83
CA ARG A 187 -4.52 -21.58 15.37
C ARG A 187 -5.38 -20.30 15.24
N PRO A 188 -4.79 -19.10 15.49
CA PRO A 188 -5.52 -17.86 15.27
C PRO A 188 -5.82 -17.63 13.79
N LEU A 189 -6.90 -16.92 13.52
CA LEU A 189 -7.35 -16.63 12.14
C LEU A 189 -6.23 -16.02 11.29
N TYR A 190 -5.41 -15.11 11.84
CA TYR A 190 -4.35 -14.48 11.04
C TYR A 190 -3.30 -15.48 10.53
N GLU A 191 -3.06 -16.59 11.22
CA GLU A 191 -2.16 -17.65 10.71
C GLU A 191 -2.77 -18.39 9.52
N TRP A 192 -4.07 -18.66 9.57
CA TRP A 192 -4.79 -19.26 8.44
C TRP A 192 -4.75 -18.35 7.21
N VAL A 193 -4.94 -17.04 7.42
CA VAL A 193 -4.84 -16.05 6.34
C VAL A 193 -3.41 -16.02 5.77
N GLY A 194 -2.40 -16.02 6.64
CA GLY A 194 -0.99 -16.06 6.22
C GLY A 194 -0.66 -17.30 5.38
N GLU A 195 -1.17 -18.46 5.77
CA GLU A 195 -1.03 -19.71 5.00
C GLU A 195 -1.65 -19.56 3.60
N LYS A 196 -2.82 -18.94 3.50
CA LYS A 196 -3.46 -18.64 2.22
C LYS A 196 -2.63 -17.69 1.37
N VAL A 197 -2.03 -16.68 1.96
CA VAL A 197 -1.15 -15.75 1.22
C VAL A 197 0.05 -16.51 0.64
N ALA A 198 0.66 -17.41 1.40
CA ALA A 198 1.75 -18.25 0.91
C ALA A 198 1.30 -19.14 -0.25
N GLU A 199 0.11 -19.73 -0.15
CA GLU A 199 -0.49 -20.56 -1.19
C GLU A 199 -0.76 -19.74 -2.48
N TRP A 200 -1.41 -18.59 -2.34
CA TRP A 200 -1.69 -17.71 -3.50
C TRP A 200 -0.43 -17.19 -4.17
N GLY A 201 0.65 -17.03 -3.43
CA GLY A 201 1.92 -16.50 -3.94
C GLY A 201 2.93 -17.56 -4.39
N ALA A 202 2.67 -18.86 -4.19
CA ALA A 202 3.65 -19.93 -4.40
C ALA A 202 4.23 -19.96 -5.83
N ASP A 203 3.38 -19.77 -6.83
CA ASP A 203 3.77 -19.77 -8.25
C ASP A 203 3.94 -18.35 -8.81
N HIS A 204 3.98 -17.34 -7.95
CA HIS A 204 4.03 -15.93 -8.33
C HIS A 204 5.27 -15.26 -7.77
N MET A 205 6.44 -15.70 -8.25
CA MET A 205 7.74 -15.32 -7.73
C MET A 205 8.43 -14.26 -8.59
N GLY A 206 9.08 -13.30 -7.92
CA GLY A 206 10.20 -12.56 -8.48
C GLY A 206 11.49 -13.38 -8.35
N ASP A 207 12.64 -12.71 -8.37
CA ASP A 207 13.93 -13.40 -8.30
C ASP A 207 14.15 -14.13 -6.97
N SER A 208 13.71 -13.55 -5.85
CA SER A 208 13.93 -14.09 -4.51
C SER A 208 12.66 -14.21 -3.68
N TYR A 209 11.69 -13.35 -3.92
CA TYR A 209 10.44 -13.25 -3.17
C TYR A 209 9.23 -13.23 -4.06
N SER A 210 8.09 -13.69 -3.51
CA SER A 210 6.80 -13.59 -4.16
C SER A 210 6.38 -12.12 -4.31
N TYR A 211 5.71 -11.80 -5.42
CA TYR A 211 5.06 -10.49 -5.57
C TYR A 211 3.67 -10.44 -4.93
N ILE A 212 3.27 -11.52 -4.26
CA ILE A 212 2.09 -11.57 -3.40
C ILE A 212 2.59 -11.47 -1.96
N GLY A 213 2.56 -10.27 -1.43
CA GLY A 213 3.04 -9.94 -0.10
C GLY A 213 1.91 -9.85 0.93
N ALA A 214 2.28 -9.49 2.14
CA ALA A 214 1.36 -9.42 3.28
C ALA A 214 1.54 -8.12 4.06
N VAL A 215 0.45 -7.64 4.63
CA VAL A 215 0.46 -6.58 5.65
C VAL A 215 0.44 -7.23 7.01
N VAL A 216 1.46 -6.96 7.82
CA VAL A 216 1.60 -7.49 9.20
C VAL A 216 1.97 -6.34 10.11
N GLY A 217 1.12 -6.04 11.09
CA GLY A 217 1.37 -4.98 12.08
C GLY A 217 2.58 -5.27 12.98
N ALA A 218 3.26 -4.22 13.43
CA ALA A 218 4.49 -4.31 14.22
C ALA A 218 4.26 -4.50 15.74
N THR A 219 3.04 -4.78 16.18
CA THR A 219 2.66 -4.72 17.58
C THR A 219 3.24 -5.84 18.45
N TYR A 220 3.45 -7.05 17.89
CA TYR A 220 3.89 -8.24 18.64
C TYR A 220 4.99 -9.00 17.89
N PRO A 221 6.26 -8.96 18.37
CA PRO A 221 7.40 -9.63 17.73
C PRO A 221 7.22 -11.14 17.54
N GLU A 222 6.65 -11.83 18.52
CA GLU A 222 6.44 -13.29 18.45
C GLU A 222 5.49 -13.69 17.32
N MET A 223 4.46 -12.89 17.09
CA MET A 223 3.54 -13.05 15.95
C MET A 223 4.28 -12.94 14.61
N GLY A 224 5.19 -11.98 14.51
CA GLY A 224 6.04 -11.82 13.34
C GLY A 224 6.89 -13.03 13.02
N LYS A 225 7.45 -13.68 14.04
CA LYS A 225 8.21 -14.94 13.88
C LYS A 225 7.36 -16.07 13.32
N VAL A 226 6.17 -16.26 13.88
CA VAL A 226 5.22 -17.28 13.41
C VAL A 226 4.81 -17.02 11.97
N LEU A 227 4.42 -15.79 11.66
CA LEU A 227 3.99 -15.43 10.32
C LEU A 227 5.12 -15.52 9.29
N ARG A 228 6.37 -15.25 9.67
CA ARG A 228 7.51 -15.46 8.78
C ARG A 228 7.69 -16.92 8.41
N LYS A 229 7.46 -17.85 9.36
CA LYS A 229 7.49 -19.29 9.08
C LYS A 229 6.36 -19.73 8.16
N VAL A 230 5.17 -19.15 8.35
CA VAL A 230 3.98 -19.45 7.53
C VAL A 230 4.14 -18.90 6.11
N MET A 231 4.77 -17.73 5.96
CA MET A 231 4.95 -17.02 4.69
C MET A 231 6.44 -16.78 4.41
N PRO A 232 7.25 -17.81 4.15
CA PRO A 232 8.71 -17.64 4.08
C PRO A 232 9.16 -16.81 2.87
N LYS A 233 8.37 -16.71 1.82
CA LYS A 233 8.70 -16.00 0.58
C LYS A 233 7.89 -14.73 0.34
N SER A 234 6.95 -14.41 1.20
CA SER A 234 6.15 -13.18 1.05
C SER A 234 6.91 -11.97 1.59
N TYR A 235 6.94 -10.91 0.82
CA TYR A 235 7.43 -9.62 1.32
C TYR A 235 6.41 -9.03 2.28
N ILE A 236 6.86 -8.40 3.36
CA ILE A 236 5.97 -7.91 4.41
C ILE A 236 6.01 -6.38 4.47
N LEU A 237 4.82 -5.78 4.37
CA LEU A 237 4.59 -4.37 4.65
C LEU A 237 4.15 -4.25 6.11
N VAL A 238 4.92 -3.47 6.88
CA VAL A 238 4.68 -3.28 8.30
C VAL A 238 4.17 -1.86 8.54
N PRO A 239 2.84 -1.68 8.70
CA PRO A 239 2.26 -0.39 9.04
C PRO A 239 2.46 -0.06 10.52
N GLY A 240 2.26 1.22 10.89
CA GLY A 240 2.28 1.65 12.28
C GLY A 240 3.66 1.75 12.91
N TYR A 241 4.74 1.63 12.14
CA TYR A 241 6.09 1.83 12.63
C TYR A 241 6.26 3.28 13.12
N GLY A 242 6.62 3.43 14.37
CA GLY A 242 6.78 4.75 15.02
C GLY A 242 5.45 5.36 15.43
N ALA A 243 4.54 5.62 14.51
CA ALA A 243 3.28 6.32 14.73
C ALA A 243 2.31 5.57 15.67
N GLN A 244 2.29 4.24 15.63
CA GLN A 244 1.45 3.38 16.47
C GLN A 244 2.25 2.69 17.59
N GLY A 245 3.44 3.21 17.94
CA GLY A 245 4.26 2.68 19.00
C GLY A 245 5.17 1.51 18.62
N GLY A 246 5.21 1.11 17.36
CA GLY A 246 6.14 0.09 16.88
C GLY A 246 7.59 0.58 16.94
N LYS A 247 8.50 -0.27 17.37
CA LYS A 247 9.93 0.03 17.51
C LYS A 247 10.75 -0.81 16.54
N GLY A 248 11.96 -0.35 16.22
CA GLY A 248 12.88 -1.09 15.36
C GLY A 248 13.15 -2.52 15.82
N ALA A 249 13.27 -2.75 17.14
CA ALA A 249 13.44 -4.07 17.72
C ALA A 249 12.28 -5.02 17.45
N ASP A 250 11.06 -4.51 17.31
CA ASP A 250 9.87 -5.32 17.03
C ASP A 250 9.89 -5.91 15.63
N LEU A 251 10.73 -5.40 14.74
CA LEU A 251 10.85 -5.83 13.35
C LEU A 251 11.93 -6.90 13.13
N VAL A 252 12.78 -7.15 14.12
CA VAL A 252 13.88 -8.14 14.01
C VAL A 252 13.38 -9.52 13.53
N PRO A 253 12.24 -10.04 14.03
CA PRO A 253 11.74 -11.35 13.58
C PRO A 253 11.32 -11.41 12.12
N VAL A 254 11.02 -10.25 11.51
CA VAL A 254 10.61 -10.14 10.11
C VAL A 254 11.68 -9.44 9.26
N SER A 255 12.87 -9.22 9.83
CA SER A 255 13.97 -8.53 9.15
C SER A 255 14.40 -9.21 7.85
N TYR A 256 15.05 -8.45 6.99
CA TYR A 256 15.50 -8.77 5.63
C TYR A 256 14.41 -8.85 4.57
N THR A 257 13.12 -8.95 4.95
CA THR A 257 12.01 -9.14 4.00
C THR A 257 10.81 -8.26 4.30
N HIS A 258 11.06 -7.08 4.89
CA HIS A 258 9.99 -6.16 5.27
C HIS A 258 10.22 -4.75 4.76
N LEU A 259 9.13 -4.04 4.58
CA LEU A 259 9.09 -2.63 4.25
C LEU A 259 8.35 -1.90 5.37
N ARG A 260 9.00 -0.89 5.96
CA ARG A 260 8.42 -0.10 7.05
C ARG A 260 7.66 1.09 6.49
N ALA A 261 6.43 1.28 6.97
CA ALA A 261 5.61 2.41 6.58
C ALA A 261 5.78 3.58 7.55
N HIS A 262 6.17 4.74 7.02
CA HIS A 262 6.17 6.00 7.73
C HIS A 262 5.02 6.86 7.22
N GLU A 263 4.21 7.37 8.14
CA GLU A 263 3.16 8.31 7.82
C GLU A 263 3.70 9.74 7.89
N THR A 264 3.28 10.56 6.94
CA THR A 264 3.64 11.97 6.94
C THR A 264 2.76 12.74 7.92
N ARG A 265 3.39 13.41 8.88
CA ARG A 265 2.74 14.24 9.89
C ARG A 265 3.29 15.65 9.84
N HIS A 266 2.58 16.57 10.49
CA HIS A 266 2.91 17.99 10.53
C HIS A 266 4.24 18.30 11.23
N ASP A 267 4.73 17.42 12.04
CA ASP A 267 5.91 17.57 12.90
C ASP A 267 7.21 16.99 12.28
N LEU A 268 7.19 16.72 10.97
CA LEU A 268 8.39 16.36 10.21
C LEU A 268 8.91 17.58 9.41
#